data_38b548f144e4cbc3c486c89949ec57e7
#
_entry.id   38b548f144e4cbc3c486c89949ec57e7
#
_cell.length_a   1.000
_cell.length_b   1.000
_cell.length_c   1.000
_cell.angle_alpha   90.00
_cell.angle_beta   90.00
_cell.angle_gamma   90.00
#
_symmetry.space_group_name_H-M   'P 1'
#
loop_
_entity.id
_entity.type
_entity.pdbx_description
1 polymer ?
#
loop_
_entity_poly.entity_id
_entity_poly.type
_entity_poly.pdbx_seq_one_letter_code
_entity_poly.pdbx_strand_id
1 'polypeptide(L)'
;MPAPEPPAVPPTAPASAPAGPGGRPVRSQGRQAILAAARGLFSELGYEQATVRAVAHRAGVDPALVMKYFGSKEGLFDAVSELALSFGGALSGPPEQRGERLLAHVLADLDGRPDRSMPVLRSMLTHPQAAEAVRCAVADPGNSPVAAALTGEDAELRATLVGTVVLGLLVSRYLLRVPEVDAAPAERLTALLGPCLSPLLAATADGADGTGGGGAPLRELAAAEAERVAAAARVDRAARAALAAGASFAEVGQALGITRQAARKRWPREESGPAPLSTTT
;
A
#
# COMPACT_ATOMS: atom_id res chain seq x y z
N MET A 1 -46.30 3.94 -73.80
CA MET A 1 -46.50 4.79 -72.59
C MET A 1 -45.74 4.16 -71.46
N PRO A 2 -44.65 4.79 -70.96
CA PRO A 2 -43.96 4.28 -69.80
C PRO A 2 -44.70 4.68 -68.53
N ALA A 3 -44.66 3.85 -67.53
CA ALA A 3 -45.27 4.00 -66.22
C ALA A 3 -44.56 5.11 -65.38
N PRO A 4 -45.30 5.78 -64.47
CA PRO A 4 -44.74 6.87 -63.71
C PRO A 4 -43.83 6.38 -62.57
N GLU A 5 -42.73 7.11 -62.36
CA GLU A 5 -41.71 6.95 -61.38
C GLU A 5 -42.29 7.30 -59.96
N PRO A 6 -41.96 6.53 -58.91
CA PRO A 6 -42.41 6.85 -57.57
C PRO A 6 -41.65 8.03 -56.98
N PRO A 7 -42.27 8.82 -56.06
CA PRO A 7 -41.66 10.03 -55.51
C PRO A 7 -40.52 9.72 -54.58
N ALA A 8 -39.44 10.54 -54.68
CA ALA A 8 -38.24 10.48 -53.85
C ALA A 8 -38.57 10.72 -52.37
N VAL A 9 -38.04 9.84 -51.49
CA VAL A 9 -38.08 9.99 -50.05
C VAL A 9 -36.99 10.96 -49.62
N PRO A 10 -37.31 11.98 -48.78
CA PRO A 10 -36.30 12.89 -48.27
C PRO A 10 -35.35 12.19 -47.27
N PRO A 11 -34.06 12.60 -47.19
CA PRO A 11 -33.13 11.98 -46.27
C PRO A 11 -33.48 12.28 -44.82
N THR A 12 -33.67 11.22 -44.06
CA THR A 12 -33.89 11.27 -42.62
C THR A 12 -32.60 11.76 -41.96
N ALA A 13 -32.69 12.86 -41.23
CA ALA A 13 -31.60 13.39 -40.40
C ALA A 13 -31.17 12.35 -39.35
N PRO A 14 -29.86 12.23 -39.02
CA PRO A 14 -29.42 11.31 -37.99
C PRO A 14 -29.94 11.74 -36.64
N ALA A 15 -30.64 10.81 -35.98
CA ALA A 15 -31.15 10.97 -34.62
C ALA A 15 -30.00 11.27 -33.69
N SER A 16 -30.09 12.36 -32.96
CA SER A 16 -29.19 12.73 -31.86
C SER A 16 -29.16 11.59 -30.85
N ALA A 17 -27.97 11.01 -30.65
CA ALA A 17 -27.75 10.05 -29.59
C ALA A 17 -28.02 10.70 -28.22
N PRO A 18 -28.66 9.99 -27.27
CA PRO A 18 -28.90 10.53 -25.96
C PRO A 18 -27.57 10.64 -25.22
N ALA A 19 -27.30 11.85 -24.69
CA ALA A 19 -26.20 12.10 -23.78
C ALA A 19 -26.37 11.20 -22.54
N GLY A 20 -25.53 10.17 -22.42
CA GLY A 20 -25.52 9.28 -21.26
C GLY A 20 -25.05 10.00 -19.99
N PRO A 21 -25.64 9.71 -18.81
CA PRO A 21 -25.21 10.27 -17.54
C PRO A 21 -23.94 9.52 -17.08
N GLY A 22 -22.74 10.08 -17.27
CA GLY A 22 -21.54 9.32 -16.98
C GLY A 22 -20.27 10.10 -16.70
N GLY A 23 -20.32 11.16 -15.90
CA GLY A 23 -19.11 11.92 -15.54
C GLY A 23 -18.31 11.37 -14.32
N ARG A 24 -18.87 10.47 -13.50
CA ARG A 24 -18.22 9.97 -12.27
C ARG A 24 -17.50 8.63 -12.39
N PRO A 25 -18.02 7.59 -13.04
CA PRO A 25 -17.31 6.30 -13.11
C PRO A 25 -16.04 6.36 -13.98
N VAL A 26 -16.00 7.16 -15.02
CA VAL A 26 -14.85 7.28 -15.94
C VAL A 26 -13.60 7.87 -15.25
N ARG A 27 -13.79 8.83 -14.32
CA ARG A 27 -12.65 9.45 -13.58
C ARG A 27 -12.03 8.50 -12.56
N SER A 28 -12.83 7.71 -11.85
CA SER A 28 -12.31 6.71 -10.90
C SER A 28 -11.59 5.56 -11.62
N GLN A 29 -12.13 5.13 -12.76
CA GLN A 29 -11.51 4.10 -13.61
C GLN A 29 -10.17 4.55 -14.17
N GLY A 30 -10.07 5.78 -14.66
CA GLY A 30 -8.81 6.34 -15.16
C GLY A 30 -7.72 6.42 -14.08
N ARG A 31 -8.07 6.85 -12.86
CA ARG A 31 -7.12 6.89 -11.75
C ARG A 31 -6.64 5.50 -11.34
N GLN A 32 -7.54 4.51 -11.29
CA GLN A 32 -7.19 3.14 -10.97
C GLN A 32 -6.31 2.50 -12.05
N ALA A 33 -6.61 2.75 -13.34
CA ALA A 33 -5.79 2.28 -14.45
C ALA A 33 -4.37 2.85 -14.39
N ILE A 34 -4.23 4.14 -14.05
CA ILE A 34 -2.91 4.78 -13.85
C ILE A 34 -2.16 4.12 -12.70
N LEU A 35 -2.80 3.89 -11.55
CA LEU A 35 -2.16 3.25 -10.39
C LEU A 35 -1.74 1.81 -10.70
N ALA A 36 -2.56 1.03 -11.40
CA ALA A 36 -2.21 -0.32 -11.82
C ALA A 36 -1.03 -0.34 -12.80
N ALA A 37 -1.04 0.55 -13.81
CA ALA A 37 0.07 0.71 -14.75
C ALA A 37 1.37 1.17 -14.06
N ALA A 38 1.26 2.09 -13.10
CA ALA A 38 2.39 2.60 -12.32
C ALA A 38 3.01 1.50 -11.46
N ARG A 39 2.20 0.72 -10.72
CA ARG A 39 2.68 -0.43 -9.95
C ARG A 39 3.46 -1.40 -10.83
N GLY A 40 2.91 -1.79 -11.98
CA GLY A 40 3.58 -2.68 -12.91
C GLY A 40 4.92 -2.12 -13.39
N LEU A 41 4.97 -0.87 -13.86
CA LEU A 41 6.20 -0.25 -14.37
C LEU A 41 7.26 -0.05 -13.29
N PHE A 42 6.88 0.44 -12.11
CA PHE A 42 7.82 0.57 -11.01
C PHE A 42 8.30 -0.79 -10.46
N SER A 43 7.45 -1.81 -10.51
CA SER A 43 7.82 -3.18 -10.16
C SER A 43 8.83 -3.78 -11.15
N GLU A 44 8.67 -3.51 -12.44
CA GLU A 44 9.54 -4.03 -13.50
C GLU A 44 10.86 -3.27 -13.60
N LEU A 45 10.82 -1.94 -13.56
CA LEU A 45 11.93 -1.06 -13.92
C LEU A 45 12.54 -0.33 -12.71
N GLY A 46 11.88 -0.28 -11.57
CA GLY A 46 12.22 0.59 -10.46
C GLY A 46 11.83 2.05 -10.72
N TYR A 47 12.09 2.90 -9.72
CA TYR A 47 11.72 4.32 -9.79
C TYR A 47 12.44 5.05 -10.93
N GLU A 48 13.77 4.90 -11.05
CA GLU A 48 14.58 5.71 -11.98
C GLU A 48 14.16 5.54 -13.44
N GLN A 49 13.96 4.31 -13.90
CA GLN A 49 13.72 4.00 -15.30
C GLN A 49 12.25 4.14 -15.72
N ALA A 50 11.31 4.07 -14.78
CA ALA A 50 9.90 4.29 -15.07
C ALA A 50 9.64 5.77 -15.37
N THR A 51 8.86 6.08 -16.41
CA THR A 51 8.51 7.45 -16.79
C THR A 51 7.00 7.67 -16.76
N VAL A 52 6.57 8.90 -16.48
CA VAL A 52 5.14 9.30 -16.53
C VAL A 52 4.53 8.99 -17.90
N ARG A 53 5.29 9.17 -18.98
CA ARG A 53 4.82 8.85 -20.34
C ARG A 53 4.60 7.35 -20.54
N ALA A 54 5.49 6.50 -20.02
CA ALA A 54 5.34 5.06 -20.08
C ALA A 54 4.14 4.58 -19.27
N VAL A 55 3.92 5.17 -18.09
CA VAL A 55 2.72 4.89 -17.27
C VAL A 55 1.44 5.29 -18.00
N ALA A 56 1.40 6.49 -18.58
CA ALA A 56 0.26 6.99 -19.34
C ALA A 56 -0.06 6.08 -20.53
N HIS A 57 0.97 5.68 -21.29
CA HIS A 57 0.82 4.77 -22.43
C HIS A 57 0.26 3.40 -21.99
N ARG A 58 0.82 2.80 -20.92
CA ARG A 58 0.34 1.52 -20.38
C ARG A 58 -1.09 1.62 -19.83
N ALA A 59 -1.45 2.77 -19.25
CA ALA A 59 -2.80 3.02 -18.73
C ALA A 59 -3.81 3.41 -19.81
N GLY A 60 -3.40 3.64 -21.05
CA GLY A 60 -4.26 4.11 -22.13
C GLY A 60 -4.80 5.53 -21.92
N VAL A 61 -4.03 6.42 -21.28
CA VAL A 61 -4.43 7.80 -20.96
C VAL A 61 -3.41 8.82 -21.45
N ASP A 62 -3.82 10.09 -21.50
CA ASP A 62 -2.91 11.19 -21.78
C ASP A 62 -1.96 11.45 -20.59
N PRO A 63 -0.64 11.69 -20.82
CA PRO A 63 0.30 12.04 -19.76
C PRO A 63 -0.10 13.24 -18.91
N ALA A 64 -0.81 14.24 -19.48
CA ALA A 64 -1.32 15.37 -18.73
C ALA A 64 -2.36 14.94 -17.68
N LEU A 65 -3.11 13.85 -17.93
CA LEU A 65 -4.05 13.31 -16.97
C LEU A 65 -3.33 12.68 -15.76
N VAL A 66 -2.21 11.99 -15.98
CA VAL A 66 -1.37 11.48 -14.91
C VAL A 66 -0.85 12.60 -14.04
N MET A 67 -0.29 13.65 -14.67
CA MET A 67 0.20 14.84 -13.96
C MET A 67 -0.91 15.57 -13.20
N LYS A 68 -2.12 15.63 -13.76
CA LYS A 68 -3.28 16.22 -13.09
C LYS A 68 -3.69 15.48 -11.82
N TYR A 69 -3.58 14.13 -11.79
CA TYR A 69 -3.98 13.34 -10.63
C TYR A 69 -2.92 13.24 -9.55
N PHE A 70 -1.65 13.23 -9.92
CA PHE A 70 -0.56 12.90 -9.03
C PHE A 70 0.50 14.00 -8.88
N GLY A 71 0.41 15.06 -9.68
CA GLY A 71 1.30 16.23 -9.63
C GLY A 71 2.70 15.99 -10.19
N SER A 72 3.35 14.90 -9.79
CA SER A 72 4.71 14.56 -10.19
C SER A 72 4.90 13.04 -10.30
N LYS A 73 6.09 12.61 -10.76
CA LYS A 73 6.49 11.20 -10.74
C LYS A 73 6.63 10.69 -9.30
N GLU A 74 7.14 11.54 -8.40
CA GLU A 74 7.23 11.28 -6.97
C GLU A 74 5.85 11.04 -6.38
N GLY A 75 4.89 11.96 -6.59
CA GLY A 75 3.53 11.82 -6.08
C GLY A 75 2.80 10.59 -6.64
N LEU A 76 3.11 10.18 -7.88
CA LEU A 76 2.62 8.92 -8.43
C LEU A 76 3.28 7.71 -7.75
N PHE A 77 4.58 7.78 -7.49
CA PHE A 77 5.31 6.71 -6.81
C PHE A 77 4.82 6.55 -5.37
N ASP A 78 4.64 7.64 -4.63
CA ASP A 78 4.09 7.63 -3.26
C ASP A 78 2.70 6.98 -3.21
N ALA A 79 1.86 7.26 -4.21
CA ALA A 79 0.52 6.68 -4.29
C ALA A 79 0.50 5.15 -4.54
N VAL A 80 1.60 4.57 -4.99
CA VAL A 80 1.74 3.12 -5.23
C VAL A 80 2.77 2.44 -4.35
N SER A 81 3.61 3.21 -3.64
CA SER A 81 4.68 2.70 -2.78
C SER A 81 4.12 2.36 -1.40
N GLU A 82 3.51 1.21 -1.32
CA GLU A 82 3.12 0.61 -0.05
C GLU A 82 3.89 -0.70 0.09
N LEU A 83 4.83 -0.78 1.05
CA LEU A 83 5.39 -2.06 1.44
C LEU A 83 4.35 -2.75 2.34
N ALA A 84 3.32 -3.29 1.69
CA ALA A 84 2.23 -4.00 2.33
C ALA A 84 2.66 -5.43 2.63
N LEU A 85 3.60 -5.60 3.58
CA LEU A 85 3.84 -6.91 4.18
C LEU A 85 2.72 -7.14 5.20
N SER A 86 1.73 -7.94 4.81
CA SER A 86 0.67 -8.36 5.72
C SER A 86 1.18 -9.52 6.56
N PHE A 87 1.22 -9.36 7.87
CA PHE A 87 1.60 -10.44 8.80
C PHE A 87 0.38 -11.07 9.47
N GLY A 88 -0.83 -10.80 8.96
CA GLY A 88 -2.11 -11.15 9.55
C GLY A 88 -2.18 -12.60 10.02
N GLY A 89 -2.30 -12.82 11.33
CA GLY A 89 -2.41 -14.14 11.92
C GLY A 89 -1.15 -15.02 11.90
N ALA A 90 -0.08 -14.61 11.19
CA ALA A 90 1.16 -15.40 11.09
C ALA A 90 1.86 -15.57 12.45
N LEU A 91 1.70 -14.60 13.35
CA LEU A 91 2.27 -14.60 14.69
C LEU A 91 1.37 -15.28 15.73
N SER A 92 0.14 -15.66 15.36
CA SER A 92 -0.76 -16.41 16.22
C SER A 92 -0.37 -17.89 16.30
N GLY A 93 -0.58 -18.56 17.44
CA GLY A 93 -0.27 -19.97 17.61
C GLY A 93 1.07 -20.26 18.29
N PRO A 94 1.53 -21.53 18.26
CA PRO A 94 2.70 -21.99 19.01
C PRO A 94 3.95 -21.19 18.66
N PRO A 95 4.76 -20.75 19.64
CA PRO A 95 5.96 -19.94 19.43
C PRO A 95 6.93 -20.58 18.45
N GLU A 96 7.12 -21.89 18.52
CA GLU A 96 8.04 -22.67 17.70
C GLU A 96 7.68 -22.64 16.19
N GLN A 97 6.41 -22.39 15.85
CA GLN A 97 5.92 -22.35 14.47
C GLN A 97 5.82 -20.92 13.91
N ARG A 98 6.01 -19.89 14.73
CA ARG A 98 5.82 -18.50 14.32
C ARG A 98 6.76 -18.09 13.20
N GLY A 99 8.02 -18.53 13.25
CA GLY A 99 9.02 -18.23 12.22
C GLY A 99 8.64 -18.80 10.85
N GLU A 100 8.25 -20.06 10.80
CA GLU A 100 7.81 -20.72 9.57
C GLU A 100 6.55 -20.07 8.99
N ARG A 101 5.55 -19.80 9.84
CA ARG A 101 4.30 -19.19 9.43
C ARG A 101 4.48 -17.77 8.94
N LEU A 102 5.34 -16.98 9.60
CA LEU A 102 5.69 -15.64 9.17
C LEU A 102 6.30 -15.65 7.76
N LEU A 103 7.31 -16.49 7.55
CA LEU A 103 7.99 -16.61 6.25
C LEU A 103 7.04 -17.14 5.17
N ALA A 104 6.26 -18.16 5.47
CA ALA A 104 5.28 -18.72 4.53
C ALA A 104 4.28 -17.64 4.08
N HIS A 105 3.80 -16.83 5.02
CA HIS A 105 2.85 -15.75 4.72
C HIS A 105 3.48 -14.65 3.86
N VAL A 106 4.70 -14.20 4.20
CA VAL A 106 5.41 -13.16 3.44
C VAL A 106 5.73 -13.62 2.03
N LEU A 107 6.22 -14.85 1.86
CA LEU A 107 6.53 -15.41 0.53
C LEU A 107 5.27 -15.57 -0.31
N ALA A 108 4.18 -16.10 0.27
CA ALA A 108 2.91 -16.26 -0.43
C ALA A 108 2.31 -14.91 -0.87
N ASP A 109 2.43 -13.84 -0.06
CA ASP A 109 1.93 -12.52 -0.44
C ASP A 109 2.75 -11.91 -1.58
N LEU A 110 4.07 -12.07 -1.59
CA LEU A 110 4.92 -11.61 -2.69
C LEU A 110 4.72 -12.42 -3.97
N ASP A 111 4.65 -13.75 -3.89
CA ASP A 111 4.43 -14.60 -5.05
C ASP A 111 3.03 -14.37 -5.65
N GLY A 112 2.03 -14.12 -4.81
CA GLY A 112 0.66 -13.83 -5.25
C GLY A 112 0.44 -12.41 -5.79
N ARG A 113 1.17 -11.41 -5.29
CA ARG A 113 0.98 -9.98 -5.63
C ARG A 113 2.28 -9.20 -5.63
N PRO A 114 3.23 -9.53 -6.53
CA PRO A 114 4.54 -8.90 -6.56
C PRO A 114 4.47 -7.39 -6.85
N ASP A 115 3.46 -6.93 -7.59
CA ASP A 115 3.24 -5.54 -7.95
C ASP A 115 3.02 -4.59 -6.76
N ARG A 116 2.72 -5.11 -5.57
CA ARG A 116 2.50 -4.30 -4.37
C ARG A 116 3.79 -3.88 -3.68
N SER A 117 4.70 -4.81 -3.47
CA SER A 117 5.93 -4.59 -2.69
C SER A 117 7.19 -4.41 -3.55
N MET A 118 7.22 -4.97 -4.77
CA MET A 118 8.39 -4.88 -5.66
C MET A 118 8.78 -3.45 -6.06
N PRO A 119 7.86 -2.48 -6.28
CA PRO A 119 8.26 -1.09 -6.56
C PRO A 119 9.13 -0.50 -5.46
N VAL A 120 8.76 -0.72 -4.20
CA VAL A 120 9.49 -0.23 -3.03
C VAL A 120 10.83 -0.94 -2.88
N LEU A 121 10.83 -2.28 -2.93
CA LEU A 121 12.06 -3.08 -2.81
C LEU A 121 13.08 -2.75 -3.89
N ARG A 122 12.66 -2.56 -5.15
CA ARG A 122 13.58 -2.21 -6.25
C ARG A 122 14.13 -0.78 -6.13
N SER A 123 13.40 0.11 -5.50
CA SER A 123 13.76 1.53 -5.42
C SER A 123 14.39 1.93 -4.08
N MET A 124 14.46 1.02 -3.09
CA MET A 124 14.90 1.34 -1.73
C MET A 124 16.33 1.87 -1.63
N LEU A 125 17.20 1.54 -2.58
CA LEU A 125 18.60 2.01 -2.59
C LEU A 125 18.78 3.33 -3.36
N THR A 126 17.82 3.72 -4.17
CA THR A 126 17.92 4.89 -5.07
C THR A 126 16.90 5.97 -4.76
N HIS A 127 15.85 5.66 -4.01
CA HIS A 127 14.77 6.60 -3.74
C HIS A 127 14.52 6.75 -2.23
N PRO A 128 14.67 7.97 -1.66
CA PRO A 128 14.58 8.18 -0.21
C PRO A 128 13.27 7.72 0.43
N GLN A 129 12.13 7.95 -0.24
CA GLN A 129 10.82 7.53 0.27
C GLN A 129 10.65 6.00 0.26
N ALA A 130 11.22 5.31 -0.74
CA ALA A 130 11.23 3.84 -0.74
C ALA A 130 12.12 3.30 0.39
N ALA A 131 13.28 3.91 0.63
CA ALA A 131 14.14 3.58 1.76
C ALA A 131 13.42 3.78 3.10
N GLU A 132 12.68 4.90 3.24
CA GLU A 132 11.87 5.19 4.43
C GLU A 132 10.77 4.14 4.62
N ALA A 133 10.04 3.80 3.56
CA ALA A 133 8.98 2.78 3.62
C ALA A 133 9.52 1.42 4.08
N VAL A 134 10.70 1.01 3.60
CA VAL A 134 11.37 -0.23 4.05
C VAL A 134 11.80 -0.11 5.50
N ARG A 135 12.42 1.02 5.90
CA ARG A 135 12.85 1.24 7.28
C ARG A 135 11.67 1.20 8.24
N CYS A 136 10.58 1.86 7.92
CA CYS A 136 9.35 1.81 8.73
C CYS A 136 8.77 0.38 8.82
N ALA A 137 8.78 -0.38 7.72
CA ALA A 137 8.29 -1.75 7.74
C ALA A 137 9.15 -2.69 8.59
N VAL A 138 10.47 -2.44 8.65
CA VAL A 138 11.43 -3.28 9.39
C VAL A 138 11.55 -2.85 10.85
N ALA A 139 11.61 -1.54 11.14
CA ALA A 139 12.06 -1.03 12.43
C ALA A 139 11.02 -0.19 13.19
N ASP A 140 9.90 0.23 12.57
CA ASP A 140 8.92 1.06 13.26
C ASP A 140 7.92 0.18 14.05
N PRO A 141 7.93 0.23 15.39
CA PRO A 141 7.01 -0.53 16.22
C PRO A 141 5.52 -0.23 15.92
N GLY A 142 5.21 1.00 15.52
CA GLY A 142 3.85 1.41 15.16
C GLY A 142 3.34 0.82 13.84
N ASN A 143 4.26 0.41 12.96
CA ASN A 143 3.93 -0.16 11.64
C ASN A 143 4.32 -1.63 11.50
N SER A 144 5.10 -2.19 12.44
CA SER A 144 5.51 -3.59 12.44
C SER A 144 4.59 -4.43 13.33
N PRO A 145 3.74 -5.30 12.75
CA PRO A 145 2.94 -6.24 13.53
C PRO A 145 3.80 -7.20 14.36
N VAL A 146 5.05 -7.43 13.95
CA VAL A 146 6.01 -8.24 14.71
C VAL A 146 6.38 -7.51 16.01
N ALA A 147 6.72 -6.21 15.92
CA ALA A 147 7.05 -5.41 17.09
C ALA A 147 5.86 -5.29 18.06
N ALA A 148 4.65 -5.13 17.53
CA ALA A 148 3.44 -5.08 18.35
C ALA A 148 3.12 -6.40 19.08
N ALA A 149 3.58 -7.54 18.55
CA ALA A 149 3.33 -8.86 19.13
C ALA A 149 4.42 -9.30 20.11
N LEU A 150 5.61 -8.69 20.09
CA LEU A 150 6.70 -9.03 20.99
C LEU A 150 6.65 -8.19 22.26
N THR A 151 7.04 -8.79 23.38
CA THR A 151 7.13 -8.13 24.69
C THR A 151 8.43 -8.52 25.39
N GLY A 152 8.77 -7.81 26.46
CA GLY A 152 9.96 -8.05 27.27
C GLY A 152 11.19 -7.28 26.77
N GLU A 153 12.32 -7.60 27.37
CA GLU A 153 13.61 -6.99 27.05
C GLU A 153 13.96 -7.22 25.58
N ASP A 154 14.51 -6.20 24.92
CA ASP A 154 14.91 -6.22 23.51
C ASP A 154 13.78 -6.52 22.49
N ALA A 155 12.50 -6.37 22.85
CA ALA A 155 11.39 -6.66 21.93
C ALA A 155 11.49 -5.92 20.58
N GLU A 156 11.84 -4.63 20.63
CA GLU A 156 12.03 -3.82 19.41
C GLU A 156 13.24 -4.29 18.60
N LEU A 157 14.36 -4.58 19.25
CA LEU A 157 15.56 -5.09 18.57
C LEU A 157 15.28 -6.44 17.92
N ARG A 158 14.59 -7.36 18.63
CA ARG A 158 14.23 -8.67 18.08
C ARG A 158 13.28 -8.55 16.89
N ALA A 159 12.29 -7.67 16.96
CA ALA A 159 11.40 -7.39 15.83
C ALA A 159 12.18 -6.85 14.62
N THR A 160 13.10 -5.91 14.85
CA THR A 160 13.98 -5.37 13.81
C THR A 160 14.87 -6.45 13.20
N LEU A 161 15.44 -7.35 14.01
CA LEU A 161 16.26 -8.48 13.52
C LEU A 161 15.43 -9.44 12.67
N VAL A 162 14.20 -9.77 13.08
CA VAL A 162 13.27 -10.57 12.26
C VAL A 162 13.01 -9.89 10.92
N GLY A 163 12.66 -8.60 10.93
CA GLY A 163 12.45 -7.82 9.72
C GLY A 163 13.68 -7.77 8.81
N THR A 164 14.88 -7.64 9.39
CA THR A 164 16.15 -7.65 8.66
C THR A 164 16.40 -8.98 7.96
N VAL A 165 16.17 -10.10 8.64
CA VAL A 165 16.33 -11.45 8.05
C VAL A 165 15.31 -11.66 6.93
N VAL A 166 14.06 -11.29 7.15
CA VAL A 166 13.01 -11.34 6.12
C VAL A 166 13.39 -10.49 4.92
N LEU A 167 13.82 -9.23 5.13
CA LEU A 167 14.26 -8.36 4.05
C LEU A 167 15.44 -8.97 3.27
N GLY A 168 16.43 -9.53 3.97
CA GLY A 168 17.57 -10.22 3.35
C GLY A 168 17.13 -11.38 2.44
N LEU A 169 16.18 -12.20 2.90
CA LEU A 169 15.57 -13.26 2.09
C LEU A 169 14.89 -12.71 0.83
N LEU A 170 14.07 -11.65 0.99
CA LEU A 170 13.36 -11.03 -0.13
C LEU A 170 14.31 -10.43 -1.16
N VAL A 171 15.35 -9.73 -0.70
CA VAL A 171 16.40 -9.18 -1.58
C VAL A 171 17.12 -10.30 -2.33
N SER A 172 17.52 -11.36 -1.64
CA SER A 172 18.22 -12.48 -2.25
C SER A 172 17.38 -13.22 -3.29
N ARG A 173 16.09 -13.44 -2.99
CA ARG A 173 15.17 -14.19 -3.87
C ARG A 173 14.69 -13.36 -5.06
N TYR A 174 14.21 -12.13 -4.82
CA TYR A 174 13.48 -11.37 -5.84
C TYR A 174 14.29 -10.27 -6.53
N LEU A 175 15.32 -9.71 -5.87
CA LEU A 175 16.16 -8.67 -6.47
C LEU A 175 17.44 -9.22 -7.06
N LEU A 176 18.24 -9.92 -6.24
CA LEU A 176 19.52 -10.49 -6.65
C LEU A 176 19.36 -11.80 -7.41
N ARG A 177 18.23 -12.49 -7.21
CA ARG A 177 17.91 -13.79 -7.82
C ARG A 177 19.06 -14.79 -7.63
N VAL A 178 19.50 -14.90 -6.38
CA VAL A 178 20.54 -15.87 -6.01
C VAL A 178 20.05 -17.27 -6.39
N PRO A 179 20.75 -18.01 -7.26
CA PRO A 179 20.20 -19.21 -7.90
C PRO A 179 19.63 -20.25 -6.92
N GLU A 180 20.32 -20.49 -5.80
CA GLU A 180 19.89 -21.47 -4.80
C GLU A 180 18.66 -21.02 -4.02
N VAL A 181 18.45 -19.69 -3.86
CA VAL A 181 17.32 -19.11 -3.15
C VAL A 181 16.13 -18.88 -4.08
N ASP A 182 16.40 -18.46 -5.32
CA ASP A 182 15.35 -18.22 -6.34
C ASP A 182 14.67 -19.54 -6.77
N ALA A 183 15.47 -20.60 -6.98
CA ALA A 183 14.96 -21.91 -7.38
C ALA A 183 14.34 -22.73 -6.24
N ALA A 184 14.60 -22.37 -4.97
CA ALA A 184 14.09 -23.14 -3.84
C ALA A 184 12.56 -22.96 -3.69
N PRO A 185 11.81 -24.04 -3.45
CA PRO A 185 10.40 -23.93 -3.05
C PRO A 185 10.25 -23.15 -1.76
N ALA A 186 9.15 -22.38 -1.63
CA ALA A 186 8.89 -21.56 -0.44
C ALA A 186 8.88 -22.41 0.85
N GLU A 187 8.33 -23.62 0.78
CA GLU A 187 8.28 -24.58 1.91
C GLU A 187 9.70 -24.97 2.38
N ARG A 188 10.65 -25.07 1.45
CA ARG A 188 12.04 -25.42 1.80
C ARG A 188 12.73 -24.26 2.51
N LEU A 189 12.50 -23.03 2.01
CA LEU A 189 13.03 -21.80 2.64
C LEU A 189 12.45 -21.59 4.03
N THR A 190 11.15 -21.79 4.20
CA THR A 190 10.47 -21.66 5.49
C THR A 190 10.94 -22.71 6.50
N ALA A 191 11.09 -23.98 6.07
CA ALA A 191 11.57 -25.05 6.94
C ALA A 191 13.02 -24.85 7.42
N LEU A 192 13.89 -24.25 6.60
CA LEU A 192 15.27 -23.98 6.97
C LEU A 192 15.44 -22.72 7.82
N LEU A 193 14.74 -21.65 7.47
CA LEU A 193 14.92 -20.33 8.08
C LEU A 193 13.96 -20.09 9.25
N GLY A 194 12.78 -20.70 9.24
CA GLY A 194 11.78 -20.56 10.30
C GLY A 194 12.29 -20.86 11.69
N PRO A 195 12.98 -22.01 11.90
CA PRO A 195 13.58 -22.34 13.19
C PRO A 195 14.60 -21.29 13.68
N CYS A 196 15.30 -20.61 12.78
CA CYS A 196 16.24 -19.54 13.13
C CYS A 196 15.51 -18.28 13.66
N LEU A 197 14.31 -18.01 13.19
CA LEU A 197 13.50 -16.87 13.65
C LEU A 197 12.69 -17.19 14.93
N SER A 198 12.40 -18.45 15.20
CA SER A 198 11.56 -18.86 16.33
C SER A 198 12.07 -18.34 17.69
N PRO A 199 13.38 -18.36 18.01
CA PRO A 199 13.90 -17.80 19.27
C PRO A 199 13.66 -16.28 19.39
N LEU A 200 13.74 -15.54 18.27
CA LEU A 200 13.48 -14.11 18.25
C LEU A 200 11.99 -13.79 18.44
N LEU A 201 11.12 -14.72 18.05
CA LEU A 201 9.67 -14.60 18.13
C LEU A 201 9.09 -15.28 19.40
N ALA A 202 9.87 -16.06 20.15
CA ALA A 202 9.42 -16.84 21.29
C ALA A 202 9.15 -16.00 22.54
N ALA A 203 9.87 -14.91 22.74
CA ALA A 203 9.70 -14.06 23.90
C ALA A 203 8.51 -13.10 23.71
N THR A 204 7.36 -13.66 23.57
CA THR A 204 6.08 -13.03 23.88
C THR A 204 5.78 -13.21 25.35
N ALA A 205 4.86 -12.47 25.91
CA ALA A 205 4.51 -12.39 27.33
C ALA A 205 4.27 -13.74 28.08
N ASP A 206 4.50 -14.88 27.45
CA ASP A 206 4.33 -16.21 28.02
C ASP A 206 5.54 -16.72 28.82
N GLY A 207 6.61 -15.97 28.91
CA GLY A 207 7.83 -16.35 29.64
C GLY A 207 7.93 -15.83 31.08
N ALA A 208 6.93 -15.18 31.60
CA ALA A 208 6.85 -14.84 33.02
C ALA A 208 6.04 -15.93 33.72
N ASP A 209 6.76 -16.72 34.51
CA ASP A 209 6.26 -17.78 35.38
C ASP A 209 4.86 -17.52 35.95
N GLY A 210 4.05 -18.58 35.90
CA GLY A 210 2.68 -18.58 36.37
C GLY A 210 2.51 -18.18 37.84
N THR A 211 2.06 -16.98 38.07
CA THR A 211 1.25 -16.61 39.24
C THR A 211 0.52 -15.31 38.94
N GLY A 212 -0.71 -15.40 38.47
CA GLY A 212 -1.57 -14.24 38.38
C GLY A 212 -2.69 -14.37 37.33
N GLY A 213 -3.87 -14.81 37.74
CA GLY A 213 -5.04 -15.03 36.88
C GLY A 213 -5.62 -13.79 36.15
N GLY A 214 -4.87 -12.69 36.05
CA GLY A 214 -5.29 -11.45 35.36
C GLY A 214 -4.55 -11.13 34.05
N GLY A 215 -3.53 -11.88 33.69
CA GLY A 215 -2.65 -11.53 32.57
C GLY A 215 -3.25 -11.76 31.17
N ALA A 216 -4.12 -12.75 31.00
CA ALA A 216 -4.71 -13.05 29.69
C ALA A 216 -5.67 -11.94 29.19
N PRO A 217 -6.60 -11.44 30.01
CA PRO A 217 -7.48 -10.34 29.60
C PRO A 217 -6.73 -9.02 29.31
N LEU A 218 -5.66 -8.76 30.05
CA LEU A 218 -4.84 -7.55 29.81
C LEU A 218 -4.03 -7.67 28.51
N ARG A 219 -3.56 -8.85 28.13
CA ARG A 219 -2.90 -9.10 26.85
C ARG A 219 -3.86 -8.98 25.68
N GLU A 220 -5.07 -9.52 25.82
CA GLU A 220 -6.12 -9.37 24.81
C GLU A 220 -6.51 -7.90 24.65
N LEU A 221 -6.61 -7.15 25.74
CA LEU A 221 -6.83 -5.70 25.71
C LEU A 221 -5.69 -4.96 25.02
N ALA A 222 -4.42 -5.30 25.31
CA ALA A 222 -3.26 -4.68 24.68
C ALA A 222 -3.19 -4.99 23.17
N ALA A 223 -3.50 -6.23 22.76
CA ALA A 223 -3.58 -6.62 21.37
C ALA A 223 -4.71 -5.88 20.63
N ALA A 224 -5.89 -5.81 21.24
CA ALA A 224 -7.03 -5.04 20.70
C ALA A 224 -6.72 -3.54 20.57
N GLU A 225 -6.01 -2.98 21.55
CA GLU A 225 -5.58 -1.57 21.48
C GLU A 225 -4.54 -1.35 20.38
N ALA A 226 -3.58 -2.24 20.19
CA ALA A 226 -2.62 -2.17 19.09
C ALA A 226 -3.32 -2.23 17.72
N GLU A 227 -4.30 -3.11 17.55
CA GLU A 227 -5.14 -3.18 16.33
C GLU A 227 -5.93 -1.89 16.13
N ARG A 228 -6.49 -1.31 17.19
CA ARG A 228 -7.23 -0.05 17.14
C ARG A 228 -6.33 1.10 16.69
N VAL A 229 -5.11 1.19 17.23
CA VAL A 229 -4.12 2.21 16.86
C VAL A 229 -3.71 2.05 15.40
N ALA A 230 -3.42 0.84 14.95
CA ALA A 230 -3.08 0.54 13.57
C ALA A 230 -4.24 0.88 12.60
N ALA A 231 -5.49 0.56 13.00
CA ALA A 231 -6.68 0.92 12.25
C ALA A 231 -6.87 2.44 12.17
N ALA A 232 -6.65 3.16 13.27
CA ALA A 232 -6.72 4.63 13.31
C ALA A 232 -5.69 5.28 12.38
N ALA A 233 -4.45 4.77 12.35
CA ALA A 233 -3.41 5.24 11.45
C ALA A 233 -3.76 4.98 9.97
N ARG A 234 -4.37 3.83 9.65
CA ARG A 234 -4.89 3.55 8.29
C ARG A 234 -5.99 4.53 7.90
N VAL A 235 -6.93 4.81 8.79
CA VAL A 235 -8.00 5.79 8.58
C VAL A 235 -7.43 7.18 8.34
N ASP A 236 -6.45 7.61 9.12
CA ASP A 236 -5.81 8.92 8.97
C ASP A 236 -5.09 9.06 7.61
N ARG A 237 -4.35 8.04 7.19
CA ARG A 237 -3.72 8.01 5.85
C ARG A 237 -4.76 8.06 4.74
N ALA A 238 -5.80 7.24 4.82
CA ALA A 238 -6.87 7.20 3.83
C ALA A 238 -7.63 8.52 3.74
N ALA A 239 -7.92 9.17 4.88
CA ALA A 239 -8.59 10.46 4.92
C ALA A 239 -7.74 11.58 4.31
N ARG A 240 -6.43 11.65 4.63
CA ARG A 240 -5.48 12.59 4.00
C ARG A 240 -5.37 12.36 2.49
N ALA A 241 -5.26 11.10 2.06
CA ALA A 241 -5.21 10.75 0.64
C ALA A 241 -6.51 11.14 -0.09
N ALA A 242 -7.69 10.92 0.52
CA ALA A 242 -8.96 11.33 -0.06
C ALA A 242 -9.05 12.86 -0.19
N LEU A 243 -8.65 13.63 0.83
CA LEU A 243 -8.63 15.09 0.80
C LEU A 243 -7.65 15.63 -0.23
N ALA A 244 -6.46 15.03 -0.36
CA ALA A 244 -5.48 15.37 -1.38
C ALA A 244 -5.99 15.05 -2.79
N ALA A 245 -6.80 13.99 -2.94
CA ALA A 245 -7.48 13.63 -4.19
C ALA A 245 -8.71 14.51 -4.51
N GLY A 246 -8.99 15.56 -3.70
CA GLY A 246 -10.07 16.52 -3.93
C GLY A 246 -11.40 16.19 -3.28
N ALA A 247 -11.47 15.17 -2.41
CA ALA A 247 -12.66 14.91 -1.61
C ALA A 247 -12.95 16.09 -0.68
N SER A 248 -14.22 16.36 -0.44
CA SER A 248 -14.67 17.38 0.51
C SER A 248 -14.63 16.82 1.95
N PHE A 249 -14.52 17.70 2.94
CA PHE A 249 -14.66 17.31 4.35
C PHE A 249 -16.05 16.72 4.68
N ALA A 250 -17.08 17.03 3.88
CA ALA A 250 -18.41 16.43 4.04
C ALA A 250 -18.39 14.95 3.60
N GLU A 251 -17.77 14.64 2.47
CA GLU A 251 -17.63 13.26 1.96
C GLU A 251 -16.77 12.41 2.90
N VAL A 252 -15.64 12.95 3.40
CA VAL A 252 -14.81 12.26 4.40
C VAL A 252 -15.58 12.05 5.70
N GLY A 253 -16.34 13.07 6.15
CA GLY A 253 -17.17 12.95 7.34
C GLY A 253 -18.25 11.88 7.19
N GLN A 254 -18.93 11.84 6.06
CA GLN A 254 -19.95 10.84 5.74
C GLN A 254 -19.37 9.41 5.71
N ALA A 255 -18.19 9.23 5.10
CA ALA A 255 -17.52 7.94 5.02
C ALA A 255 -17.09 7.39 6.38
N LEU A 256 -16.81 8.29 7.35
CA LEU A 256 -16.33 7.93 8.69
C LEU A 256 -17.41 8.05 9.78
N GLY A 257 -18.64 8.41 9.42
CA GLY A 257 -19.74 8.59 10.38
C GLY A 257 -19.53 9.79 11.32
N ILE A 258 -18.76 10.80 10.91
CA ILE A 258 -18.50 12.02 11.71
C ILE A 258 -18.99 13.27 10.97
N THR A 259 -19.14 14.37 11.71
CA THR A 259 -19.58 15.62 11.09
C THR A 259 -18.50 16.24 10.21
N ARG A 260 -18.88 17.03 9.20
CA ARG A 260 -17.96 17.83 8.38
C ARG A 260 -16.99 18.67 9.22
N GLN A 261 -17.49 19.25 10.33
CA GLN A 261 -16.67 20.07 11.22
C GLN A 261 -15.63 19.25 11.97
N ALA A 262 -15.98 18.03 12.43
CA ALA A 262 -15.07 17.09 13.07
C ALA A 262 -13.99 16.64 12.07
N ALA A 263 -14.35 16.32 10.83
CA ALA A 263 -13.41 15.97 9.78
C ALA A 263 -12.43 17.12 9.50
N ARG A 264 -12.91 18.37 9.38
CA ARG A 264 -12.06 19.55 9.16
C ARG A 264 -11.11 19.82 10.34
N LYS A 265 -11.54 19.61 11.57
CA LYS A 265 -10.72 19.77 12.78
C LYS A 265 -9.62 18.70 12.86
N ARG A 266 -9.93 17.47 12.45
CA ARG A 266 -9.01 16.34 12.55
C ARG A 266 -7.96 16.32 11.45
N TRP A 267 -8.31 16.78 10.22
CA TRP A 267 -7.41 16.84 9.07
C TRP A 267 -7.46 18.23 8.42
N PRO A 268 -6.90 19.27 9.06
CA PRO A 268 -6.86 20.60 8.47
C PRO A 268 -6.07 20.54 7.15
N ARG A 269 -6.57 21.25 6.12
CA ARG A 269 -5.75 21.48 4.92
C ARG A 269 -4.60 22.39 5.33
N GLU A 270 -3.36 22.03 5.01
CA GLU A 270 -2.25 22.96 5.09
C GLU A 270 -2.57 24.15 4.19
N GLU A 271 -2.72 25.33 4.79
CA GLU A 271 -2.86 26.57 4.03
C GLU A 271 -1.56 26.74 3.23
N SER A 272 -1.69 26.71 1.91
CA SER A 272 -0.60 27.10 1.01
C SER A 272 -0.05 28.43 1.51
N GLY A 273 1.24 28.45 1.89
CA GLY A 273 1.90 29.63 2.45
C GLY A 273 1.68 30.87 1.58
N PRO A 274 1.82 32.07 2.13
CA PRO A 274 1.51 33.31 1.43
C PRO A 274 2.35 33.40 0.16
N ALA A 275 1.69 33.76 -0.94
CA ALA A 275 2.31 34.02 -2.23
C ALA A 275 3.50 35.00 -2.05
N PRO A 276 4.65 34.79 -2.72
CA PRO A 276 5.75 35.73 -2.65
C PRO A 276 5.29 37.08 -3.13
N LEU A 277 5.47 38.09 -2.27
CA LEU A 277 5.21 39.49 -2.60
C LEU A 277 6.01 39.84 -3.84
N SER A 278 5.30 40.14 -4.95
CA SER A 278 5.86 40.74 -6.13
C SER A 278 6.49 42.09 -5.76
N THR A 279 7.79 42.13 -5.68
CA THR A 279 8.55 43.36 -5.64
C THR A 279 8.52 43.97 -7.06
N THR A 280 7.63 44.93 -7.24
CA THR A 280 7.69 45.89 -8.36
C THR A 280 8.75 46.94 -8.02
N THR A 281 9.78 47.05 -8.81
CA THR A 281 10.56 48.26 -9.02
C THR A 281 10.85 48.38 -10.50
#